data_70a8bf64f5cdeb6d7475a09afac4518d
#
_entry.id   70a8bf64f5cdeb6d7475a09afac4518d
#
_cell.length_a   1.000
_cell.length_b   1.000
_cell.length_c   1.000
_cell.angle_alpha   90.00
_cell.angle_beta   90.00
_cell.angle_gamma   90.00
#
_symmetry.space_group_name_H-M   'P 1'
#
loop_
_entity.id
_entity.type
_entity.pdbx_description
1 polymer ?
#
loop_
_entity_poly.entity_id
_entity_poly.type
_entity_poly.pdbx_seq_one_letter_code
_entity_poly.pdbx_strand_id
1 'polypeptide(L)'
;IADILVVNKADRPGADRTIRALEMMLEIEGDGARYVRHHGQLLRVESPLEGDEEARWKVIVMKTVATEGSGVEALRQRIDAHRRWLLESGEMALREQLRIAHTLENILRAELNRRIASRIRPGNLEELMERIRRREIDPYSAAADLLAHL
;
A
#
# COMPACT_ATOMS: atom_id res chain seq x y z
N ILE A 1 -0.69 -1.59 5.58
CA ILE A 1 -0.49 -1.96 7.00
C ILE A 1 -1.80 -2.55 7.50
N ALA A 2 -1.72 -3.62 8.31
CA ALA A 2 -2.91 -4.25 8.89
C ALA A 2 -3.40 -3.45 10.11
N ASP A 3 -4.69 -3.36 10.30
CA ASP A 3 -5.29 -2.68 11.46
C ASP A 3 -5.51 -3.63 12.66
N ILE A 4 -5.57 -4.94 12.41
CA ILE A 4 -5.68 -6.00 13.41
C ILE A 4 -4.82 -7.18 12.92
N LEU A 5 -3.94 -7.68 13.76
CA LEU A 5 -3.15 -8.89 13.49
C LEU A 5 -3.76 -10.07 14.24
N VAL A 6 -3.91 -11.21 13.57
CA VAL A 6 -4.52 -12.41 14.17
C VAL A 6 -3.62 -13.62 13.96
N VAL A 7 -3.23 -14.26 15.04
CA VAL A 7 -2.56 -15.56 15.01
C VAL A 7 -3.60 -16.64 15.28
N ASN A 8 -4.01 -17.31 14.20
CA ASN A 8 -4.91 -18.46 14.31
C ASN A 8 -4.14 -19.75 14.61
N LYS A 9 -4.83 -20.77 15.08
CA LYS A 9 -4.24 -22.03 15.58
C LYS A 9 -3.28 -21.78 16.74
N ALA A 10 -3.68 -20.90 17.65
CA ALA A 10 -2.86 -20.50 18.79
C ALA A 10 -2.64 -21.62 19.84
N ASP A 11 -3.32 -22.75 19.67
CA ASP A 11 -3.12 -24.02 20.39
C ASP A 11 -1.85 -24.76 19.95
N ARG A 12 -1.28 -24.43 18.78
CA ARG A 12 -0.12 -25.13 18.23
C ARG A 12 1.21 -24.62 18.79
N PRO A 13 2.22 -25.50 18.91
CA PRO A 13 3.58 -25.08 19.29
C PRO A 13 4.10 -24.00 18.33
N GLY A 14 4.70 -22.95 18.89
CA GLY A 14 5.26 -21.84 18.11
C GLY A 14 4.34 -20.63 17.96
N ALA A 15 3.05 -20.73 18.24
CA ALA A 15 2.12 -19.60 18.17
C ALA A 15 2.58 -18.40 19.03
N ASP A 16 3.01 -18.65 20.27
CA ASP A 16 3.51 -17.60 21.16
C ASP A 16 4.80 -16.93 20.65
N ARG A 17 5.65 -17.65 19.92
CA ARG A 17 6.83 -17.07 19.29
C ARG A 17 6.43 -16.13 18.15
N THR A 18 5.45 -16.52 17.34
CA THR A 18 4.89 -15.69 16.25
C THR A 18 4.27 -14.42 16.80
N ILE A 19 3.50 -14.53 17.89
CA ILE A 19 2.86 -13.40 18.55
C ILE A 19 3.93 -12.40 19.02
N ARG A 20 4.92 -12.85 19.77
CA ARG A 20 6.01 -11.99 20.24
C ARG A 20 6.76 -11.32 19.10
N ALA A 21 7.01 -12.03 18.00
CA ALA A 21 7.65 -11.44 16.83
C ALA A 21 6.81 -10.33 16.18
N LEU A 22 5.49 -10.50 16.09
CA LEU A 22 4.57 -9.48 15.59
C LEU A 22 4.45 -8.28 16.54
N GLU A 23 4.42 -8.51 17.85
CA GLU A 23 4.39 -7.45 18.86
C GLU A 23 5.68 -6.61 18.80
N MET A 24 6.85 -7.27 18.71
CA MET A 24 8.14 -6.57 18.54
C MET A 24 8.19 -5.77 17.22
N MET A 25 7.63 -6.31 16.14
CA MET A 25 7.54 -5.59 14.86
C MET A 25 6.69 -4.32 15.01
N LEU A 26 5.55 -4.39 15.71
CA LEU A 26 4.69 -3.23 15.96
C LEU A 26 5.38 -2.17 16.84
N GLU A 27 6.21 -2.58 17.80
CA GLU A 27 6.99 -1.66 18.63
C GLU A 27 8.07 -0.92 17.81
N ILE A 28 8.70 -1.59 16.83
CA ILE A 28 9.73 -1.01 15.97
C ILE A 28 9.12 -0.05 14.94
N GLU A 29 7.95 -0.37 14.38
CA GLU A 29 7.31 0.46 13.36
C GLU A 29 6.96 1.86 13.87
N GLY A 30 6.81 2.05 15.17
CA GLY A 30 6.57 3.34 15.80
C GLY A 30 5.41 4.10 15.15
N ASP A 31 5.33 5.36 15.46
CA ASP A 31 4.32 6.30 14.94
C ASP A 31 4.66 6.78 13.51
N GLY A 32 4.75 5.81 12.58
CA GLY A 32 5.16 6.08 11.19
C GLY A 32 4.19 7.01 10.48
N ALA A 33 4.67 8.19 10.10
CA ALA A 33 3.93 9.08 9.21
C ALA A 33 3.46 8.30 7.97
N ARG A 34 2.18 8.42 7.63
CA ARG A 34 1.62 7.77 6.44
C ARG A 34 2.10 8.51 5.20
N TYR A 35 2.82 7.80 4.35
CA TYR A 35 3.24 8.32 3.05
C TYR A 35 2.48 7.60 1.95
N VAL A 36 1.93 8.35 1.03
CA VAL A 36 1.38 7.84 -0.23
C VAL A 36 2.30 8.25 -1.36
N ARG A 37 2.65 7.30 -2.21
CA ARG A 37 3.44 7.60 -3.40
C ARG A 37 2.50 8.16 -4.47
N HIS A 38 2.68 9.44 -4.82
CA HIS A 38 1.92 10.12 -5.86
C HIS A 38 2.91 10.65 -6.92
N HIS A 39 2.76 10.27 -8.19
CA HIS A 39 3.68 10.63 -9.29
C HIS A 39 5.16 10.38 -8.99
N GLY A 40 5.46 9.28 -8.28
CA GLY A 40 6.84 8.94 -7.91
C GLY A 40 7.36 9.70 -6.68
N GLN A 41 6.63 10.67 -6.15
CA GLN A 41 6.93 11.38 -4.91
C GLN A 41 6.20 10.77 -3.73
N LEU A 42 6.87 10.74 -2.58
CA LEU A 42 6.25 10.37 -1.31
C LEU A 42 5.57 11.62 -0.75
N LEU A 43 4.24 11.64 -0.80
CA LEU A 43 3.44 12.68 -0.15
C LEU A 43 3.06 12.21 1.25
N ARG A 44 3.32 13.05 2.23
CA ARG A 44 2.80 12.85 3.58
C ARG A 44 1.29 13.08 3.55
N VAL A 45 0.53 12.12 4.07
CA VAL A 45 -0.91 12.26 4.21
C VAL A 45 -1.18 12.71 5.64
N GLU A 46 -1.75 13.88 5.77
CA GLU A 46 -2.23 14.38 7.06
C GLU A 46 -3.46 13.58 7.48
N SER A 47 -3.39 12.92 8.62
CA SER A 47 -4.53 12.24 9.23
C SER A 47 -5.37 13.25 10.00
N PRO A 48 -6.71 13.12 10.02
CA PRO A 48 -7.56 13.92 10.90
C PRO A 48 -7.19 13.82 12.38
N LEU A 49 -6.43 12.78 12.75
CA LEU A 49 -5.95 12.50 14.10
C LEU A 49 -4.47 12.84 14.28
N GLU A 50 -3.90 13.69 13.41
CA GLU A 50 -2.50 14.10 13.53
C GLU A 50 -2.32 14.94 14.80
N GLY A 51 -1.43 14.48 15.70
CA GLY A 51 -1.18 15.13 16.98
C GLY A 51 -1.97 14.56 18.17
N ASP A 52 -2.96 13.69 17.95
CA ASP A 52 -3.69 13.01 19.00
C ASP A 52 -3.39 11.51 19.00
N GLU A 53 -2.36 11.11 19.75
CA GLU A 53 -1.95 9.71 19.86
C GLU A 53 -3.01 8.82 20.54
N GLU A 54 -3.80 9.39 21.44
CA GLU A 54 -4.84 8.65 22.18
C GLU A 54 -6.04 8.33 21.27
N ALA A 55 -6.33 9.19 20.30
CA ALA A 55 -7.41 8.99 19.34
C ALA A 55 -7.05 8.00 18.22
N ARG A 56 -5.78 7.64 18.06
CA ARG A 56 -5.33 6.71 17.00
C ARG A 56 -5.72 5.27 17.29
N TRP A 57 -6.01 4.53 16.21
CA TRP A 57 -6.22 3.10 16.33
C TRP A 57 -4.94 2.37 16.69
N LYS A 58 -4.93 1.73 17.85
CA LYS A 58 -3.81 0.90 18.27
C LYS A 58 -3.94 -0.50 17.66
N VAL A 59 -2.97 -0.86 16.83
CA VAL A 59 -2.84 -2.21 16.27
C VAL A 59 -2.45 -3.17 17.39
N ILE A 60 -3.15 -4.30 17.48
CA ILE A 60 -2.84 -5.35 18.46
C ILE A 60 -2.77 -6.70 17.77
N VAL A 61 -2.06 -7.63 18.40
CA VAL A 61 -2.01 -9.04 18.00
C VAL A 61 -3.02 -9.83 18.82
N MET A 62 -3.91 -10.55 18.16
CA MET A 62 -4.94 -11.38 18.80
C MET A 62 -4.69 -12.86 18.53
N LYS A 63 -5.09 -13.70 19.49
CA LYS A 63 -5.01 -15.17 19.42
C LYS A 63 -6.38 -15.74 19.10
N THR A 64 -6.43 -16.74 18.22
CA THR A 64 -7.65 -17.51 17.95
C THR A 64 -7.35 -18.99 17.78
N VAL A 65 -8.30 -19.82 18.16
CA VAL A 65 -8.39 -21.25 17.77
C VAL A 65 -9.76 -21.43 17.12
N ALA A 66 -9.80 -21.22 15.80
CA ALA A 66 -11.07 -21.11 15.08
C ALA A 66 -11.94 -22.39 15.16
N THR A 67 -11.29 -23.57 15.24
CA THR A 67 -11.98 -24.88 15.38
C THR A 67 -12.72 -25.03 16.70
N GLU A 68 -12.29 -24.31 17.74
CA GLU A 68 -12.87 -24.35 19.09
C GLU A 68 -13.70 -23.10 19.40
N GLY A 69 -13.69 -22.11 18.50
CA GLY A 69 -14.32 -20.82 18.73
C GLY A 69 -13.54 -19.92 19.72
N SER A 70 -12.42 -20.39 20.26
CA SER A 70 -11.63 -19.62 21.22
C SER A 70 -11.06 -18.36 20.57
N GLY A 71 -11.25 -17.20 21.21
CA GLY A 71 -10.81 -15.88 20.75
C GLY A 71 -11.61 -15.29 19.59
N VAL A 72 -12.54 -16.04 18.97
CA VAL A 72 -13.30 -15.58 17.79
C VAL A 72 -14.27 -14.45 18.15
N GLU A 73 -14.97 -14.56 19.27
CA GLU A 73 -15.88 -13.50 19.71
C GLU A 73 -15.14 -12.21 20.07
N ALA A 74 -13.99 -12.30 20.72
CA ALA A 74 -13.15 -11.14 21.01
C ALA A 74 -12.64 -10.48 19.72
N LEU A 75 -12.27 -11.27 18.72
CA LEU A 75 -11.89 -10.77 17.40
C LEU A 75 -13.06 -10.05 16.71
N ARG A 76 -14.28 -10.63 16.75
CA ARG A 76 -15.48 -9.99 16.21
C ARG A 76 -15.71 -8.62 16.85
N GLN A 77 -15.67 -8.56 18.17
CA GLN A 77 -15.84 -7.29 18.92
C GLN A 77 -14.77 -6.26 18.55
N ARG A 78 -13.52 -6.70 18.34
CA ARG A 78 -12.44 -5.81 17.94
C ARG A 78 -12.63 -5.27 16.52
N ILE A 79 -13.13 -6.09 15.60
CA ILE A 79 -13.49 -5.67 14.22
C ILE A 79 -14.63 -4.64 14.26
N ASP A 80 -15.67 -4.88 15.07
CA ASP A 80 -16.79 -3.94 15.23
C ASP A 80 -16.34 -2.61 15.83
N ALA A 81 -15.43 -2.66 16.81
CA ALA A 81 -14.84 -1.46 17.41
C ALA A 81 -13.97 -0.68 16.41
N HIS A 82 -13.18 -1.38 15.60
CA HIS A 82 -12.38 -0.75 14.54
C HIS A 82 -13.26 -0.07 13.50
N ARG A 83 -14.36 -0.73 13.08
CA ARG A 83 -15.30 -0.14 12.13
C ARG A 83 -15.93 1.14 12.68
N ARG A 84 -16.35 1.14 13.94
CA ARG A 84 -16.89 2.34 14.59
C ARG A 84 -15.86 3.46 14.65
N TRP A 85 -14.64 3.15 15.09
CA TRP A 85 -13.55 4.10 15.12
C TRP A 85 -13.28 4.72 13.74
N LEU A 86 -13.23 3.92 12.66
CA LEU A 86 -13.04 4.41 11.30
C LEU A 86 -14.10 5.43 10.87
N LEU A 87 -15.36 5.21 11.28
CA LEU A 87 -16.48 6.10 10.94
C LEU A 87 -16.45 7.38 11.79
N GLU A 88 -16.21 7.27 13.09
CA GLU A 88 -16.21 8.38 14.03
C GLU A 88 -15.03 9.31 13.89
N SER A 89 -13.86 8.77 13.54
CA SER A 89 -12.61 9.52 13.37
C SER A 89 -12.45 10.20 11.99
N GLY A 90 -13.32 9.88 11.02
CA GLY A 90 -13.17 10.34 9.63
C GLY A 90 -12.11 9.57 8.82
N GLU A 91 -11.39 8.63 9.43
CA GLU A 91 -10.37 7.82 8.77
C GLU A 91 -10.93 6.99 7.59
N MET A 92 -12.19 6.57 7.66
CA MET A 92 -12.85 5.87 6.56
C MET A 92 -12.90 6.72 5.29
N ALA A 93 -13.30 7.98 5.41
CA ALA A 93 -13.41 8.90 4.29
C ALA A 93 -12.03 9.22 3.68
N LEU A 94 -11.03 9.44 4.53
CA LEU A 94 -9.65 9.65 4.09
C LEU A 94 -9.11 8.45 3.33
N ARG A 95 -9.26 7.23 3.85
CA ARG A 95 -8.83 5.99 3.20
C ARG A 95 -9.52 5.78 1.86
N GLU A 96 -10.80 6.07 1.78
CA GLU A 96 -11.57 5.99 0.51
C GLU A 96 -11.04 7.00 -0.51
N GLN A 97 -10.81 8.23 -0.12
CA GLN A 97 -10.23 9.26 -0.99
C GLN A 97 -8.86 8.84 -1.53
N LEU A 98 -7.99 8.33 -0.67
CA LEU A 98 -6.66 7.85 -1.07
C LEU A 98 -6.74 6.66 -2.02
N ARG A 99 -7.67 5.74 -1.77
CA ARG A 99 -7.91 4.58 -2.63
C ARG A 99 -8.38 5.00 -4.01
N ILE A 100 -9.31 5.97 -4.09
CA ILE A 100 -9.81 6.51 -5.36
C ILE A 100 -8.66 7.20 -6.12
N ALA A 101 -7.87 8.05 -5.45
CA ALA A 101 -6.75 8.75 -6.08
C ALA A 101 -5.71 7.76 -6.64
N HIS A 102 -5.33 6.75 -5.88
CA HIS A 102 -4.41 5.70 -6.32
C HIS A 102 -4.97 4.88 -7.51
N THR A 103 -6.25 4.54 -7.46
CA THR A 103 -6.92 3.81 -8.54
C THR A 103 -6.91 4.63 -9.82
N LEU A 104 -7.29 5.92 -9.73
CA LEU A 104 -7.27 6.84 -10.86
C LEU A 104 -5.88 6.99 -11.46
N GLU A 105 -4.85 7.16 -10.62
CA GLU A 105 -3.47 7.25 -11.09
C GLU A 105 -3.03 6.01 -11.86
N ASN A 106 -3.35 4.82 -11.36
CA ASN A 106 -3.03 3.57 -12.04
C ASN A 106 -3.74 3.44 -13.39
N ILE A 107 -5.02 3.81 -13.46
CA ILE A 107 -5.79 3.82 -14.72
C ILE A 107 -5.18 4.81 -15.71
N LEU A 108 -4.87 6.04 -15.29
CA LEU A 108 -4.26 7.04 -16.13
C LEU A 108 -2.90 6.59 -16.66
N ARG A 109 -2.06 6.01 -15.80
CA ARG A 109 -0.75 5.47 -16.19
C ARG A 109 -0.89 4.35 -17.23
N ALA A 110 -1.81 3.41 -16.99
CA ALA A 110 -2.07 2.33 -17.93
C ALA A 110 -2.58 2.85 -19.29
N GLU A 111 -3.50 3.83 -19.28
CA GLU A 111 -4.05 4.42 -20.49
C GLU A 111 -2.99 5.24 -21.26
N LEU A 112 -2.15 6.01 -20.57
CA LEU A 112 -1.02 6.71 -21.19
C LEU A 112 -0.06 5.72 -21.84
N ASN A 113 0.35 4.67 -21.14
CA ASN A 113 1.23 3.63 -21.69
C ASN A 113 0.59 2.96 -22.91
N ARG A 114 -0.70 2.68 -22.88
CA ARG A 114 -1.42 2.10 -24.02
C ARG A 114 -1.44 3.05 -25.23
N ARG A 115 -1.67 4.35 -25.01
CA ARG A 115 -1.67 5.36 -26.08
C ARG A 115 -0.27 5.53 -26.67
N ILE A 116 0.76 5.58 -25.84
CA ILE A 116 2.15 5.63 -26.29
C ILE A 116 2.48 4.39 -27.14
N ALA A 117 2.20 3.19 -26.61
CA ALA A 117 2.47 1.94 -27.32
C ALA A 117 1.74 1.85 -28.68
N SER A 118 0.49 2.37 -28.77
CA SER A 118 -0.28 2.33 -30.01
C SER A 118 0.23 3.30 -31.10
N ARG A 119 1.04 4.29 -30.72
CA ARG A 119 1.61 5.28 -31.67
C ARG A 119 3.04 4.94 -32.08
N ILE A 120 3.75 4.08 -31.34
CA ILE A 120 5.07 3.59 -31.71
C ILE A 120 4.90 2.68 -32.92
N ARG A 121 5.60 3.00 -34.01
CA ARG A 121 5.62 2.14 -35.20
C ARG A 121 6.36 0.84 -34.91
N PRO A 122 5.92 -0.30 -35.46
CA PRO A 122 6.70 -1.54 -35.39
C PRO A 122 8.12 -1.29 -35.91
N GLY A 123 9.12 -1.74 -35.17
CA GLY A 123 10.54 -1.59 -35.52
C GLY A 123 11.22 -0.34 -34.90
N ASN A 124 10.52 0.72 -34.58
CA ASN A 124 11.15 1.92 -33.97
C ASN A 124 11.78 1.62 -32.62
N LEU A 125 11.13 0.78 -31.82
CA LEU A 125 11.65 0.42 -30.50
C LEU A 125 12.92 -0.43 -30.63
N GLU A 126 12.91 -1.40 -31.54
CA GLU A 126 14.06 -2.25 -31.82
C GLU A 126 15.25 -1.43 -32.37
N GLU A 127 14.99 -0.48 -33.26
CA GLU A 127 16.03 0.42 -33.78
C GLU A 127 16.63 1.28 -32.64
N LEU A 128 15.79 1.87 -31.79
CA LEU A 128 16.25 2.65 -30.63
C LEU A 128 17.07 1.79 -29.66
N MET A 129 16.61 0.58 -29.37
CA MET A 129 17.34 -0.35 -28.51
C MET A 129 18.71 -0.70 -29.09
N GLU A 130 18.82 -0.89 -30.39
CA GLU A 130 20.12 -1.18 -31.06
C GLU A 130 21.04 0.04 -30.99
N ARG A 131 20.54 1.26 -31.21
CA ARG A 131 21.32 2.50 -31.05
C ARG A 131 21.84 2.69 -29.65
N ILE A 132 21.00 2.40 -28.63
CA ILE A 132 21.42 2.43 -27.22
C ILE A 132 22.51 1.38 -26.96
N ARG A 133 22.33 0.15 -27.46
CA ARG A 133 23.31 -0.92 -27.33
C ARG A 133 24.67 -0.55 -27.94
N ARG A 134 24.66 0.16 -29.07
CA ARG A 134 25.87 0.68 -29.75
C ARG A 134 26.43 1.94 -29.07
N ARG A 135 25.79 2.45 -28.01
CA ARG A 135 26.15 3.70 -27.30
C ARG A 135 26.10 4.94 -28.20
N GLU A 136 25.29 4.92 -29.25
CA GLU A 136 25.06 6.06 -30.13
C GLU A 136 24.13 7.10 -29.52
N ILE A 137 23.26 6.67 -28.63
CA ILE A 137 22.31 7.50 -27.88
C ILE A 137 22.14 6.93 -26.45
N ASP A 138 21.93 7.78 -25.49
CA ASP A 138 21.57 7.34 -24.12
C ASP A 138 20.06 7.06 -23.99
N PRO A 139 19.65 6.25 -23.00
CA PRO A 139 18.24 5.86 -22.84
C PRO A 139 17.27 7.03 -22.61
N TYR A 140 17.72 8.12 -21.95
CA TYR A 140 16.86 9.28 -21.67
C TYR A 140 16.61 10.09 -22.94
N SER A 141 17.64 10.32 -23.75
CA SER A 141 17.53 10.97 -25.06
C SER A 141 16.67 10.15 -26.02
N ALA A 142 16.84 8.82 -26.03
CA ALA A 142 16.00 7.92 -26.82
C ALA A 142 14.52 8.00 -26.45
N ALA A 143 14.22 8.05 -25.15
CA ALA A 143 12.85 8.22 -24.65
C ALA A 143 12.26 9.59 -25.01
N ALA A 144 13.07 10.67 -24.93
CA ALA A 144 12.65 12.01 -25.31
C ALA A 144 12.35 12.10 -26.82
N ASP A 145 13.20 11.52 -27.67
CA ASP A 145 12.99 11.45 -29.12
C ASP A 145 11.70 10.68 -29.45
N LEU A 146 11.46 9.57 -28.77
CA LEU A 146 10.25 8.77 -28.95
C LEU A 146 8.99 9.57 -28.62
N LEU A 147 9.01 10.33 -27.50
CA LEU A 147 7.88 11.15 -27.05
C LEU A 147 7.65 12.39 -27.91
N ALA A 148 8.71 12.96 -28.52
CA ALA A 148 8.59 14.11 -29.39
C ALA A 148 7.88 13.80 -30.73
N HIS A 149 7.80 12.52 -31.10
CA HIS A 149 7.18 12.04 -32.34
C HIS A 149 5.82 11.34 -32.13
N LEU A 150 5.24 11.46 -30.92
CA LEU A 150 3.90 10.98 -30.55
C LEU A 150 2.82 12.05 -30.84
#